data_0cd307fb2a60b3ab264bcd8a6651a16d
#
_entry.id   0cd307fb2a60b3ab264bcd8a6651a16d
#
_cell.length_a   1.000
_cell.length_b   1.000
_cell.length_c   1.000
_cell.angle_alpha   90.00
_cell.angle_beta   90.00
_cell.angle_gamma   90.00
#
_symmetry.space_group_name_H-M   'P 1'
#
loop_
_entity.id
_entity.type
_entity.pdbx_description
1 polymer ?
#
loop_
_entity_poly.entity_id
_entity_poly.type
_entity_poly.pdbx_seq_one_letter_code
_entity_poly.pdbx_strand_id
1 'polypeptide(L)'
;PRALKGRVTYIVFGFYLRGEELLLIEDGSFLKTCLGRLEKIIPTECSMHQFLVMIFEMLIEDDVIYLQQQEEKLASIEEELLKKIPEHFYEIILQYRKRFSAYHAYYEQLVNLADAMQSDFGQILTDKERSLWQLYANRVERLHDHVELLREYLVQIRELYQSLIDVQQNKVMSILTVVTT
;
A
#
# COMPACT_ATOMS: atom_id res chain seq x y z
N PRO A 1 6.04 2.77 -1.56
CA PRO A 1 6.91 1.61 -1.73
C PRO A 1 6.61 0.91 -3.05
N ARG A 2 7.61 0.69 -3.91
CA ARG A 2 7.46 -0.10 -5.14
C ARG A 2 8.07 -1.49 -4.92
N ALA A 3 7.31 -2.53 -5.17
CA ALA A 3 7.82 -3.90 -5.07
C ALA A 3 8.53 -4.28 -6.38
N LEU A 4 9.84 -4.10 -6.42
CA LEU A 4 10.70 -4.64 -7.49
C LEU A 4 11.32 -5.95 -7.01
N LYS A 5 11.02 -7.08 -7.68
CA LYS A 5 11.61 -8.41 -7.42
C LYS A 5 11.57 -8.86 -5.94
N GLY A 6 10.43 -8.68 -5.26
CA GLY A 6 10.25 -9.17 -3.89
C GLY A 6 10.89 -8.31 -2.79
N ARG A 7 11.56 -7.20 -3.11
CA ARG A 7 12.03 -6.22 -2.15
C ARG A 7 11.17 -4.96 -2.21
N VAL A 8 10.76 -4.47 -1.06
CA VAL A 8 10.12 -3.16 -0.96
C VAL A 8 11.21 -2.10 -1.16
N THR A 9 11.11 -1.33 -2.25
CA THR A 9 12.02 -0.22 -2.52
C THR A 9 11.30 1.06 -2.12
N TYR A 10 11.94 1.87 -1.29
CA TYR A 10 11.41 3.17 -0.88
C TYR A 10 11.88 4.24 -1.85
N ILE A 11 10.96 5.12 -2.25
CA ILE A 11 11.29 6.40 -2.85
C ILE A 11 11.33 7.38 -1.70
N VAL A 12 12.46 8.05 -1.54
CA VAL A 12 12.65 9.08 -0.51
C VAL A 12 12.93 10.39 -1.23
N PHE A 13 12.10 11.36 -1.00
CA PHE A 13 12.33 12.73 -1.45
C PHE A 13 11.86 13.71 -0.40
N GLY A 14 12.48 14.88 -0.36
CA GLY A 14 12.06 16.01 0.46
C GLY A 14 11.50 17.12 -0.40
N PHE A 15 10.60 17.89 0.16
CA PHE A 15 10.15 19.12 -0.48
C PHE A 15 10.11 20.27 0.55
N TYR A 16 10.30 21.47 0.03
CA TYR A 16 10.11 22.72 0.76
C TYR A 16 9.30 23.66 -0.10
N LEU A 17 8.19 24.15 0.43
CA LEU A 17 7.28 25.04 -0.26
C LEU A 17 7.20 26.38 0.50
N ARG A 18 7.44 27.48 -0.21
CA ARG A 18 7.32 28.84 0.33
C ARG A 18 6.78 29.78 -0.74
N GLY A 19 5.54 30.23 -0.58
CA GLY A 19 4.88 31.06 -1.57
C GLY A 19 4.84 30.36 -2.95
N GLU A 20 5.48 30.95 -3.94
CA GLU A 20 5.56 30.40 -5.31
C GLU A 20 6.85 29.60 -5.57
N GLU A 21 7.63 29.32 -4.55
CA GLU A 21 8.88 28.57 -4.66
C GLU A 21 8.69 27.15 -4.12
N LEU A 22 9.01 26.14 -4.93
CA LEU A 22 9.02 24.73 -4.55
C LEU A 22 10.41 24.15 -4.78
N LEU A 23 11.06 23.71 -3.71
CA LEU A 23 12.31 22.97 -3.75
C LEU A 23 12.01 21.47 -3.57
N LEU A 24 12.49 20.65 -4.48
CA LEU A 24 12.40 19.19 -4.43
C LEU A 24 13.80 18.59 -4.35
N ILE A 25 14.02 17.66 -3.44
CA ILE A 25 15.31 17.02 -3.19
C ILE A 25 15.13 15.51 -3.23
N GLU A 26 15.88 14.80 -4.05
CA GLU A 26 15.82 13.35 -4.19
C GLU A 26 17.22 12.78 -4.51
N ASP A 27 17.51 11.59 -3.99
CA ASP A 27 18.73 10.82 -4.32
C ASP A 27 18.54 9.90 -5.56
N GLY A 28 17.31 9.77 -6.06
CA GLY A 28 16.93 8.83 -7.11
C GLY A 28 16.63 9.48 -8.45
N SER A 29 15.71 8.86 -9.18
CA SER A 29 15.27 9.32 -10.51
C SER A 29 13.74 9.51 -10.61
N PHE A 30 13.02 9.32 -9.51
CA PHE A 30 11.55 9.40 -9.49
C PHE A 30 11.07 10.81 -9.85
N LEU A 31 11.58 11.83 -9.14
CA LEU A 31 11.20 13.23 -9.41
C LEU A 31 11.56 13.64 -10.85
N LYS A 32 12.73 13.23 -11.35
CA LYS A 32 13.10 13.48 -12.75
C LYS A 32 12.09 12.89 -13.73
N THR A 33 11.62 11.66 -13.46
CA THR A 33 10.61 11.00 -14.29
C THR A 33 9.26 11.71 -14.18
N CYS A 34 8.84 12.10 -12.97
CA CYS A 34 7.62 12.88 -12.76
C CYS A 34 7.66 14.21 -13.49
N LEU A 35 8.73 14.97 -13.34
CA LEU A 35 8.91 16.27 -13.99
C LEU A 35 8.81 16.15 -15.51
N GLY A 36 9.48 15.16 -16.12
CA GLY A 36 9.41 14.92 -17.56
C GLY A 36 8.01 14.50 -18.08
N ARG A 37 7.18 13.94 -17.22
CA ARG A 37 5.76 13.67 -17.53
C ARG A 37 4.88 14.92 -17.33
N LEU A 38 5.09 15.63 -16.23
CA LEU A 38 4.34 16.83 -15.88
C LEU A 38 4.56 17.96 -16.89
N GLU A 39 5.76 18.14 -17.40
CA GLU A 39 6.08 19.13 -18.44
C GLU A 39 5.13 19.07 -19.65
N LYS A 40 4.58 17.88 -19.94
CA LYS A 40 3.68 17.65 -21.07
C LYS A 40 2.20 17.90 -20.78
N ILE A 41 1.81 17.90 -19.50
CA ILE A 41 0.41 17.91 -19.08
C ILE A 41 0.07 19.06 -18.12
N ILE A 42 1.08 19.81 -17.67
CA ILE A 42 0.88 20.91 -16.70
C ILE A 42 0.04 22.03 -17.35
N PRO A 43 -1.02 22.50 -16.67
CA PRO A 43 -1.79 23.64 -17.13
C PRO A 43 -0.95 24.91 -17.14
N THR A 44 -1.26 25.86 -18.04
CA THR A 44 -0.56 27.14 -18.14
C THR A 44 -0.66 27.96 -16.84
N GLU A 45 -1.77 27.84 -16.13
CA GLU A 45 -1.99 28.44 -14.80
C GLU A 45 -2.04 27.32 -13.76
N CYS A 46 -0.86 26.91 -13.25
CA CYS A 46 -0.72 25.87 -12.22
C CYS A 46 -0.07 26.47 -10.98
N SER A 47 -0.77 26.42 -9.84
CA SER A 47 -0.16 26.82 -8.57
C SER A 47 0.86 25.79 -8.09
N MET A 48 1.77 26.19 -7.20
CA MET A 48 2.75 25.27 -6.60
C MET A 48 2.09 24.16 -5.80
N HIS A 49 0.97 24.41 -5.13
CA HIS A 49 0.18 23.39 -4.44
C HIS A 49 -0.43 22.38 -5.43
N GLN A 50 -1.02 22.86 -6.52
CA GLN A 50 -1.56 21.99 -7.57
C GLN A 50 -0.45 21.13 -8.18
N PHE A 51 0.71 21.71 -8.46
CA PHE A 51 1.87 21.00 -8.99
C PHE A 51 2.36 19.92 -8.01
N LEU A 52 2.43 20.23 -6.73
CA LEU A 52 2.84 19.30 -5.69
C LEU A 52 1.84 18.13 -5.57
N VAL A 53 0.53 18.40 -5.56
CA VAL A 53 -0.50 17.34 -5.58
C VAL A 53 -0.32 16.43 -6.79
N MET A 54 -0.03 16.96 -7.98
CA MET A 54 0.21 16.14 -9.18
C MET A 54 1.41 15.20 -9.00
N ILE A 55 2.48 15.62 -8.32
CA ILE A 55 3.61 14.74 -7.98
C ILE A 55 3.15 13.62 -7.03
N PHE A 56 2.38 13.95 -6.01
CA PHE A 56 1.88 12.97 -5.04
C PHE A 56 0.88 11.99 -5.68
N GLU A 57 0.05 12.43 -6.61
CA GLU A 57 -0.82 11.55 -7.40
C GLU A 57 -0.01 10.52 -8.21
N MET A 58 1.15 10.89 -8.76
CA MET A 58 2.02 9.96 -9.46
C MET A 58 2.66 8.91 -8.55
N LEU A 59 2.76 9.17 -7.24
CA LEU A 59 3.25 8.17 -6.28
C LEU A 59 2.29 6.99 -6.12
N ILE A 60 0.99 7.23 -6.28
CA ILE A 60 -0.08 6.27 -6.02
C ILE A 60 -0.84 5.82 -7.27
N GLU A 61 -0.43 6.29 -8.47
CA GLU A 61 -1.20 6.10 -9.71
C GLU A 61 -1.49 4.63 -10.05
N ASP A 62 -0.52 3.75 -9.79
CA ASP A 62 -0.60 2.31 -10.08
C ASP A 62 -1.04 1.45 -8.88
N ASP A 63 -1.19 2.06 -7.71
CA ASP A 63 -1.32 1.33 -6.45
C ASP A 63 -2.65 0.58 -6.34
N VAL A 64 -3.74 1.09 -6.93
CA VAL A 64 -5.03 0.39 -6.98
C VAL A 64 -4.88 -0.95 -7.69
N ILE A 65 -4.26 -0.95 -8.88
CA ILE A 65 -4.05 -2.15 -9.69
C ILE A 65 -3.11 -3.11 -8.96
N TYR A 66 -2.07 -2.58 -8.34
CA TYR A 66 -1.12 -3.37 -7.57
C TYR A 66 -1.82 -4.09 -6.39
N LEU A 67 -2.65 -3.40 -5.61
CA LEU A 67 -3.35 -3.99 -4.46
C LEU A 67 -4.37 -5.04 -4.91
N GLN A 68 -5.09 -4.82 -6.01
CA GLN A 68 -5.97 -5.83 -6.62
C GLN A 68 -5.19 -7.10 -6.99
N GLN A 69 -4.02 -6.96 -7.60
CA GLN A 69 -3.16 -8.11 -7.89
C GLN A 69 -2.66 -8.84 -6.63
N GLN A 70 -2.47 -8.12 -5.51
CA GLN A 70 -2.13 -8.80 -4.25
C GLN A 70 -3.32 -9.59 -3.69
N GLU A 71 -4.54 -9.07 -3.82
CA GLU A 71 -5.77 -9.77 -3.44
C GLU A 71 -5.95 -11.07 -4.24
N GLU A 72 -5.80 -11.03 -5.57
CA GLU A 72 -5.83 -12.22 -6.43
C GLU A 72 -4.79 -13.28 -6.02
N LYS A 73 -3.59 -12.83 -5.64
CA LYS A 73 -2.54 -13.74 -5.15
C LYS A 73 -2.90 -14.39 -3.82
N LEU A 74 -3.52 -13.65 -2.90
CA LEU A 74 -4.01 -14.21 -1.64
C LEU A 74 -5.11 -15.24 -1.90
N ALA A 75 -6.04 -14.96 -2.81
CA ALA A 75 -7.07 -15.92 -3.21
C ALA A 75 -6.46 -17.20 -3.79
N SER A 76 -5.43 -17.10 -4.62
CA SER A 76 -4.71 -18.26 -5.14
C SER A 76 -4.03 -19.08 -4.04
N ILE A 77 -3.44 -18.41 -3.03
CA ILE A 77 -2.82 -19.07 -1.87
C ILE A 77 -3.88 -19.83 -1.05
N GLU A 78 -5.05 -19.22 -0.84
CA GLU A 78 -6.17 -19.84 -0.15
C GLU A 78 -6.66 -21.10 -0.89
N GLU A 79 -6.85 -21.02 -2.21
CA GLU A 79 -7.23 -22.17 -3.03
C GLU A 79 -6.19 -23.31 -3.01
N GLU A 80 -4.91 -22.97 -3.05
CA GLU A 80 -3.82 -23.95 -2.95
C GLU A 80 -3.84 -24.62 -1.57
N LEU A 81 -4.04 -23.86 -0.51
CA LEU A 81 -4.10 -24.33 0.87
C LEU A 81 -5.22 -25.35 1.06
N LEU A 82 -6.39 -25.16 0.44
CA LEU A 82 -7.51 -26.09 0.47
C LEU A 82 -7.21 -27.42 -0.24
N LYS A 83 -6.33 -27.42 -1.24
CA LYS A 83 -5.92 -28.62 -1.98
C LYS A 83 -4.80 -29.36 -1.28
N LYS A 84 -3.78 -28.65 -0.86
CA LYS A 84 -2.60 -29.19 -0.19
C LYS A 84 -1.89 -28.08 0.59
N ILE A 85 -1.49 -28.40 1.81
CA ILE A 85 -0.71 -27.49 2.65
C ILE A 85 0.68 -27.27 2.02
N PRO A 86 1.07 -26.02 1.67
CA PRO A 86 2.39 -25.70 1.14
C PRO A 86 3.50 -25.89 2.18
N GLU A 87 4.66 -26.40 1.77
CA GLU A 87 5.80 -26.66 2.67
C GLU A 87 6.32 -25.39 3.36
N HIS A 88 6.27 -24.23 2.67
CA HIS A 88 6.80 -22.95 3.19
C HIS A 88 5.70 -21.94 3.49
N PHE A 89 4.52 -22.41 3.90
CA PHE A 89 3.35 -21.55 4.12
C PHE A 89 3.65 -20.37 5.06
N TYR A 90 4.31 -20.60 6.20
CA TYR A 90 4.63 -19.55 7.16
C TYR A 90 5.54 -18.47 6.58
N GLU A 91 6.49 -18.84 5.75
CA GLU A 91 7.41 -17.90 5.09
C GLU A 91 6.63 -17.00 4.10
N ILE A 92 5.71 -17.60 3.35
CA ILE A 92 4.82 -16.90 2.43
C ILE A 92 3.98 -15.86 3.21
N ILE A 93 3.29 -16.28 4.26
CA ILE A 93 2.45 -15.41 5.09
C ILE A 93 3.28 -14.29 5.72
N LEU A 94 4.48 -14.59 6.23
CA LEU A 94 5.37 -13.60 6.81
C LEU A 94 5.80 -12.52 5.80
N GLN A 95 6.07 -12.91 4.55
CA GLN A 95 6.42 -11.98 3.48
C GLN A 95 5.25 -11.02 3.16
N TYR A 96 4.03 -11.56 3.03
CA TYR A 96 2.84 -10.73 2.80
C TYR A 96 2.56 -9.80 3.97
N ARG A 97 2.68 -10.29 5.22
CA ARG A 97 2.51 -9.45 6.42
C ARG A 97 3.48 -8.28 6.43
N LYS A 98 4.77 -8.51 6.18
CA LYS A 98 5.77 -7.45 6.10
C LYS A 98 5.45 -6.44 5.00
N ARG A 99 5.02 -6.93 3.84
CA ARG A 99 4.66 -6.08 2.69
C ARG A 99 3.47 -5.19 3.02
N PHE A 100 2.37 -5.77 3.50
CA PHE A 100 1.17 -4.99 3.83
C PHE A 100 1.39 -4.04 5.00
N SER A 101 2.20 -4.40 6.00
CA SER A 101 2.59 -3.45 7.05
C SER A 101 3.37 -2.26 6.50
N ALA A 102 4.23 -2.47 5.50
CA ALA A 102 4.97 -1.38 4.85
C ALA A 102 4.03 -0.46 4.04
N TYR A 103 3.05 -1.02 3.31
CA TYR A 103 2.05 -0.22 2.57
C TYR A 103 1.10 0.52 3.51
N HIS A 104 0.67 -0.12 4.60
CA HIS A 104 -0.13 0.53 5.63
C HIS A 104 0.57 1.78 6.17
N ALA A 105 1.81 1.64 6.66
CA ALA A 105 2.58 2.77 7.17
C ALA A 105 2.83 3.85 6.10
N TYR A 106 2.99 3.45 4.85
CA TYR A 106 3.16 4.37 3.73
C TYR A 106 1.91 5.22 3.49
N TYR A 107 0.74 4.60 3.39
CA TYR A 107 -0.51 5.35 3.17
C TYR A 107 -0.88 6.18 4.40
N GLU A 108 -0.65 5.69 5.60
CA GLU A 108 -0.83 6.47 6.83
C GLU A 108 -0.01 7.78 6.80
N GLN A 109 1.25 7.71 6.36
CA GLN A 109 2.08 8.90 6.20
C GLN A 109 1.54 9.87 5.14
N LEU A 110 1.00 9.35 4.03
CA LEU A 110 0.41 10.19 2.98
C LEU A 110 -0.91 10.84 3.42
N VAL A 111 -1.75 10.15 4.19
CA VAL A 111 -2.95 10.73 4.80
C VAL A 111 -2.55 11.85 5.76
N ASN A 112 -1.64 11.58 6.69
CA ASN A 112 -1.15 12.57 7.66
C ASN A 112 -0.56 13.80 6.96
N LEU A 113 0.15 13.61 5.85
CA LEU A 113 0.67 14.72 5.05
C LEU A 113 -0.47 15.54 4.43
N ALA A 114 -1.45 14.86 3.80
CA ALA A 114 -2.58 15.54 3.16
C ALA A 114 -3.40 16.33 4.18
N ASP A 115 -3.62 15.78 5.38
CA ASP A 115 -4.29 16.46 6.49
C ASP A 115 -3.50 17.67 6.98
N ALA A 116 -2.19 17.53 7.12
CA ALA A 116 -1.32 18.65 7.49
C ALA A 116 -1.38 19.78 6.46
N MET A 117 -1.40 19.43 5.16
CA MET A 117 -1.53 20.42 4.09
C MET A 117 -2.90 21.09 4.08
N GLN A 118 -3.98 20.37 4.42
CA GLN A 118 -5.34 20.94 4.52
C GLN A 118 -5.53 21.83 5.74
N SER A 119 -4.84 21.52 6.85
CA SER A 119 -4.96 22.26 8.12
C SER A 119 -4.51 23.71 8.00
N ASP A 120 -3.66 24.00 7.01
CA ASP A 120 -3.27 25.34 6.56
C ASP A 120 -3.14 26.37 7.69
N PHE A 121 -2.18 26.16 8.59
CA PHE A 121 -1.95 27.00 9.77
C PHE A 121 -1.74 28.49 9.45
N GLY A 122 -1.47 28.83 8.19
CA GLY A 122 -1.25 30.20 7.72
C GLY A 122 -2.38 30.79 6.88
N GLN A 123 -3.46 30.05 6.62
CA GLN A 123 -4.53 30.43 5.69
C GLN A 123 -3.98 30.83 4.29
N ILE A 124 -2.99 30.10 3.82
CA ILE A 124 -2.27 30.36 2.57
C ILE A 124 -2.98 29.71 1.38
N LEU A 125 -3.72 28.60 1.63
CA LEU A 125 -4.41 27.84 0.59
C LEU A 125 -5.68 28.54 0.13
N THR A 126 -5.87 28.58 -1.18
CA THR A 126 -7.17 28.87 -1.79
C THR A 126 -8.13 27.70 -1.56
N ASP A 127 -9.44 27.96 -1.65
CA ASP A 127 -10.46 26.89 -1.54
C ASP A 127 -10.26 25.79 -2.58
N LYS A 128 -9.79 26.16 -3.78
CA LYS A 128 -9.47 25.19 -4.84
C LYS A 128 -8.29 24.28 -4.44
N GLU A 129 -7.24 24.83 -3.89
CA GLU A 129 -6.07 24.05 -3.46
C GLU A 129 -6.41 23.14 -2.26
N ARG A 130 -7.19 23.64 -1.32
CA ARG A 130 -7.72 22.85 -0.20
C ARG A 130 -8.54 21.66 -0.71
N SER A 131 -9.41 21.89 -1.71
CA SER A 131 -10.20 20.83 -2.33
C SER A 131 -9.34 19.79 -3.05
N LEU A 132 -8.24 20.18 -3.69
CA LEU A 132 -7.30 19.25 -4.32
C LEU A 132 -6.63 18.33 -3.28
N TRP A 133 -6.17 18.89 -2.16
CA TRP A 133 -5.59 18.09 -1.07
C TRP A 133 -6.63 17.15 -0.45
N GLN A 134 -7.89 17.59 -0.31
CA GLN A 134 -8.98 16.73 0.16
C GLN A 134 -9.24 15.55 -0.79
N LEU A 135 -9.27 15.80 -2.11
CA LEU A 135 -9.44 14.73 -3.09
C LEU A 135 -8.28 13.73 -3.05
N TYR A 136 -7.05 14.21 -2.90
CA TYR A 136 -5.88 13.37 -2.73
C TYR A 136 -5.99 12.52 -1.43
N ALA A 137 -6.31 13.14 -0.29
CA ALA A 137 -6.52 12.46 0.98
C ALA A 137 -7.54 11.32 0.84
N ASN A 138 -8.71 11.60 0.28
CA ASN A 138 -9.76 10.60 0.07
C ASN A 138 -9.31 9.42 -0.83
N ARG A 139 -8.39 9.67 -1.78
CA ARG A 139 -7.81 8.58 -2.60
C ARG A 139 -6.85 7.73 -1.80
N VAL A 140 -5.98 8.35 -1.03
CA VAL A 140 -5.03 7.64 -0.18
C VAL A 140 -5.74 6.84 0.91
N GLU A 141 -6.78 7.39 1.54
CA GLU A 141 -7.61 6.68 2.52
C GLU A 141 -8.21 5.39 1.94
N ARG A 142 -8.75 5.44 0.71
CA ARG A 142 -9.26 4.23 0.05
C ARG A 142 -8.17 3.18 -0.19
N LEU A 143 -6.94 3.59 -0.50
CA LEU A 143 -5.81 2.67 -0.64
C LEU A 143 -5.39 2.08 0.71
N HIS A 144 -5.40 2.91 1.75
CA HIS A 144 -5.15 2.49 3.13
C HIS A 144 -6.17 1.45 3.59
N ASP A 145 -7.46 1.71 3.39
CA ASP A 145 -8.55 0.79 3.71
C ASP A 145 -8.42 -0.53 2.95
N HIS A 146 -8.05 -0.48 1.68
CA HIS A 146 -7.80 -1.70 0.89
C HIS A 146 -6.65 -2.53 1.47
N VAL A 147 -5.57 -1.90 1.94
CA VAL A 147 -4.48 -2.63 2.62
C VAL A 147 -4.97 -3.25 3.93
N GLU A 148 -5.84 -2.58 4.70
CA GLU A 148 -6.42 -3.17 5.90
C GLU A 148 -7.23 -4.42 5.57
N LEU A 149 -8.07 -4.39 4.54
CA LEU A 149 -8.80 -5.57 4.06
C LEU A 149 -7.86 -6.71 3.66
N LEU A 150 -6.75 -6.43 2.98
CA LEU A 150 -5.75 -7.44 2.64
C LEU A 150 -5.05 -8.03 3.87
N ARG A 151 -4.83 -7.23 4.91
CA ARG A 151 -4.28 -7.69 6.20
C ARG A 151 -5.25 -8.61 6.93
N GLU A 152 -6.53 -8.25 6.95
CA GLU A 152 -7.59 -9.08 7.52
C GLU A 152 -7.73 -10.40 6.75
N TYR A 153 -7.71 -10.35 5.41
CA TYR A 153 -7.74 -11.55 4.57
C TYR A 153 -6.55 -12.47 4.85
N LEU A 154 -5.36 -11.92 5.03
CA LEU A 154 -4.17 -12.69 5.40
C LEU A 154 -4.32 -13.38 6.77
N VAL A 155 -5.01 -12.75 7.73
CA VAL A 155 -5.34 -13.38 9.02
C VAL A 155 -6.30 -14.56 8.82
N GLN A 156 -7.34 -14.42 7.99
CA GLN A 156 -8.28 -15.50 7.68
C GLN A 156 -7.60 -16.69 7.02
N ILE A 157 -6.70 -16.47 6.07
CA ILE A 157 -5.90 -17.54 5.44
C ILE A 157 -5.03 -18.26 6.49
N ARG A 158 -4.45 -17.55 7.44
CA ARG A 158 -3.67 -18.16 8.53
C ARG A 158 -4.55 -19.00 9.46
N GLU A 159 -5.74 -18.54 9.77
CA GLU A 159 -6.71 -19.27 10.61
C GLU A 159 -7.20 -20.54 9.89
N LEU A 160 -7.47 -20.46 8.60
CA LEU A 160 -7.79 -21.62 7.76
C LEU A 160 -6.65 -22.66 7.80
N TYR A 161 -5.40 -22.23 7.62
CA TYR A 161 -4.23 -23.09 7.73
C TYR A 161 -4.19 -23.81 9.08
N GLN A 162 -4.37 -23.09 10.19
CA GLN A 162 -4.37 -23.70 11.53
C GLN A 162 -5.48 -24.75 11.67
N SER A 163 -6.68 -24.45 11.21
CA SER A 163 -7.81 -25.37 11.22
C SER A 163 -7.52 -26.65 10.43
N LEU A 164 -6.88 -26.54 9.26
CA LEU A 164 -6.51 -27.71 8.44
C LEU A 164 -5.44 -28.57 9.13
N ILE A 165 -4.46 -27.97 9.80
CA ILE A 165 -3.47 -28.71 10.60
C ILE A 165 -4.15 -29.44 11.77
N ASP A 166 -5.05 -28.80 12.50
CA ASP A 166 -5.76 -29.41 13.62
C ASP A 166 -6.61 -30.62 13.18
N VAL A 167 -7.32 -30.51 12.05
CA VAL A 167 -8.07 -31.61 11.45
C VAL A 167 -7.15 -32.78 11.07
N GLN A 168 -6.00 -32.48 10.47
CA GLN A 168 -5.02 -33.49 10.09
C GLN A 168 -4.44 -34.22 11.30
N GLN A 169 -4.09 -33.50 12.36
CA GLN A 169 -3.60 -34.07 13.61
C GLN A 169 -4.65 -34.95 14.29
N ASN A 170 -5.90 -34.51 14.37
CA ASN A 170 -7.00 -35.27 14.94
C ASN A 170 -7.22 -36.56 14.18
N LYS A 171 -7.11 -36.55 12.84
CA LYS A 171 -7.22 -37.78 12.01
C LYS A 171 -6.09 -38.75 12.31
N VAL A 172 -4.86 -38.31 12.46
CA VAL A 172 -3.71 -39.15 12.82
C VAL A 172 -3.91 -39.76 14.21
N MET A 173 -4.34 -38.97 15.20
CA MET A 173 -4.62 -39.48 16.55
C MET A 173 -5.72 -40.53 16.58
N SER A 174 -6.79 -40.35 15.80
CA SER A 174 -7.88 -41.33 15.68
C SER A 174 -7.39 -42.66 15.12
N ILE A 175 -6.54 -42.62 14.06
CA ILE A 175 -5.95 -43.84 13.46
C ILE A 175 -5.05 -44.54 14.48
N LEU A 176 -4.20 -43.83 15.21
CA LEU A 176 -3.32 -44.40 16.22
C LEU A 176 -4.13 -45.09 17.35
N THR A 177 -5.23 -44.50 17.78
CA THR A 177 -6.10 -45.07 18.83
C THR A 177 -6.72 -46.39 18.37
N VAL A 178 -7.16 -46.47 17.10
CA VAL A 178 -7.75 -47.71 16.53
C VAL A 178 -6.70 -48.82 16.37
N VAL A 179 -5.46 -48.50 16.07
CA VAL A 179 -4.38 -49.48 15.87
C VAL A 179 -3.83 -50.00 17.22
N THR A 180 -3.97 -49.27 18.31
CA THR A 180 -3.45 -49.63 19.64
C THR A 180 -4.49 -50.33 20.56
N THR A 181 -5.72 -50.46 20.08
CA THR A 181 -6.79 -51.27 20.72
C THR A 181 -6.92 -52.62 20.07
#